data_9e6838a2e8155b0ca65a21e307fd0f6c
#
_entry.id   9e6838a2e8155b0ca65a21e307fd0f6c
#
_cell.length_a   1.000
_cell.length_b   1.000
_cell.length_c   1.000
_cell.angle_alpha   90.00
_cell.angle_beta   90.00
_cell.angle_gamma   90.00
#
_symmetry.space_group_name_H-M   'P 1'
#
loop_
_entity.id
_entity.type
_entity.pdbx_description
1 polymer ?
#
loop_
_entity_poly.entity_id
_entity_poly.type
_entity_poly.pdbx_seq_one_letter_code
_entity_poly.pdbx_strand_id
1 'polypeptide(L)'
;MKVLIVYVGQGSIENYEHGIQNGVWGFKANKRPNAEFGPGDFILFGRDFRGGSPRLPASDWAKQSVGEIAWAKLTSALERHTGLEWPDEKRSGQVIYPFRLTFGETQRIKRDIQLSGEGELPSELAEALRLSAIANSGYVREIQQWPFESSHSPITSPQPAQPAAAQKPVQLQAQAPTEDVLIELESFMAARGFAFSTRVLRAFYASLRAKPFVILAGNSGTGKSRLVRLFAEASGATVANGQFTMIPVRPDWNDSSELLGFFDLNGDFIPGQLIAPLLLAHQNPSKPFFVCLDEMNLARVEHYFSDFLSIIESRRKDGMTITTDPILKESHLKQMKAIGFSSPVRDALNHLKALEQSLGLPENLYVFGTVNMDETTQPFSRKVLDRANTIEFNDIDLLQGLDEEVADSEVPALNLEQSFFRPAFTTLNDLLPAHRERAKQIAQMISDLNHDLGLAGFEVGYRVRDEATSFAVYASDAGLSDEEINEAIVLQKILPRVHGSSPRVEKLLMSLLKRLKGDSDVPDENDPELDQKLAALRVDGEASAIVRKIAGMLILFRDENFTSFWLA
;
A
#
# COMPACT_ATOMS: atom_id res chain seq x y z
N MET A 1 3.30 12.62 45.18
CA MET A 1 3.79 13.49 44.08
C MET A 1 2.62 13.88 43.23
N LYS A 2 2.63 15.09 42.67
CA LYS A 2 1.57 15.52 41.78
C LYS A 2 1.95 15.26 40.32
N VAL A 3 0.93 14.95 39.53
CA VAL A 3 1.07 14.77 38.05
C VAL A 3 0.08 15.67 37.37
N LEU A 4 0.58 16.54 36.52
CA LEU A 4 -0.22 17.34 35.60
C LEU A 4 -0.49 16.51 34.34
N ILE A 5 -1.73 16.11 34.11
CA ILE A 5 -2.14 15.29 32.98
C ILE A 5 -2.75 16.18 31.91
N VAL A 6 -2.28 16.05 30.68
CA VAL A 6 -2.73 16.82 29.54
C VAL A 6 -3.11 15.88 28.40
N TYR A 7 -4.39 15.91 28.02
CA TYR A 7 -4.84 15.27 26.79
C TYR A 7 -4.56 16.20 25.61
N VAL A 8 -3.80 15.68 24.62
CA VAL A 8 -3.45 16.42 23.40
C VAL A 8 -4.39 16.01 22.29
N GLY A 9 -5.32 16.90 21.92
CA GLY A 9 -6.22 16.71 20.79
C GLY A 9 -5.49 16.82 19.46
N GLN A 10 -6.06 16.24 18.41
CA GLN A 10 -5.46 16.19 17.07
C GLN A 10 -5.09 17.58 16.50
N GLY A 11 -5.90 18.61 16.76
CA GLY A 11 -5.61 19.99 16.33
C GLY A 11 -4.44 20.68 17.05
N SER A 12 -3.82 20.03 18.04
CA SER A 12 -2.72 20.59 18.84
C SER A 12 -1.39 19.84 18.63
N ILE A 13 -1.27 19.00 17.61
CA ILE A 13 -0.10 18.14 17.39
C ILE A 13 1.16 18.97 17.12
N GLU A 14 1.07 20.00 16.30
CA GLU A 14 2.22 20.86 15.97
C GLU A 14 2.75 21.58 17.23
N ASN A 15 1.85 22.13 18.06
CA ASN A 15 2.21 22.74 19.32
C ASN A 15 2.74 21.70 20.32
N TYR A 16 2.23 20.47 20.30
CA TYR A 16 2.70 19.39 21.14
C TYR A 16 4.15 19.00 20.78
N GLU A 17 4.46 18.76 19.52
CA GLU A 17 5.81 18.41 19.09
C GLU A 17 6.79 19.57 19.38
N HIS A 18 6.37 20.82 19.14
CA HIS A 18 7.16 21.99 19.53
C HIS A 18 7.40 22.03 21.04
N GLY A 19 6.35 21.82 21.85
CA GLY A 19 6.44 21.82 23.31
C GLY A 19 7.35 20.73 23.86
N ILE A 20 7.24 19.49 23.35
CA ILE A 20 8.10 18.37 23.74
C ILE A 20 9.55 18.65 23.37
N GLN A 21 9.80 19.23 22.19
CA GLN A 21 11.15 19.50 21.69
C GLN A 21 11.85 20.62 22.47
N ASN A 22 11.08 21.62 22.95
CA ASN A 22 11.62 22.78 23.67
C ASN A 22 11.42 22.69 25.20
N GLY A 23 10.84 21.62 25.72
CA GLY A 23 10.58 21.44 27.13
C GLY A 23 9.61 22.46 27.72
N VAL A 24 8.59 22.88 26.95
CA VAL A 24 7.64 23.93 27.36
C VAL A 24 6.20 23.50 27.07
N TRP A 25 5.26 23.87 27.94
CA TRP A 25 3.82 23.69 27.70
C TRP A 25 3.04 24.92 28.14
N GLY A 26 1.92 25.19 27.43
CA GLY A 26 1.13 26.38 27.65
C GLY A 26 -0.38 26.15 27.74
N PHE A 27 -1.04 27.02 28.51
CA PHE A 27 -2.49 27.02 28.69
C PHE A 27 -3.11 28.38 28.33
N LYS A 28 -4.33 28.32 27.74
CA LYS A 28 -5.14 29.51 27.49
C LYS A 28 -5.57 30.16 28.81
N ALA A 29 -5.83 31.44 28.78
CA ALA A 29 -6.17 32.20 30.00
C ALA A 29 -7.41 31.65 30.76
N ASN A 30 -8.39 31.12 30.03
CA ASN A 30 -9.61 30.52 30.55
C ASN A 30 -9.57 28.99 30.69
N LYS A 31 -8.42 28.37 30.51
CA LYS A 31 -8.23 26.91 30.51
C LYS A 31 -7.02 26.51 31.36
N ARG A 32 -7.02 26.96 32.61
CA ARG A 32 -5.94 26.60 33.56
C ARG A 32 -6.17 25.23 34.18
N PRO A 33 -5.11 24.56 34.65
CA PRO A 33 -5.23 23.34 35.45
C PRO A 33 -6.11 23.53 36.69
N ASN A 34 -6.69 22.43 37.15
CA ASN A 34 -7.64 22.41 38.27
C ASN A 34 -7.00 22.55 39.67
N ALA A 35 -5.68 22.41 39.78
CA ALA A 35 -4.94 22.52 41.03
C ALA A 35 -3.51 23.03 40.79
N GLU A 36 -2.84 23.43 41.87
CA GLU A 36 -1.44 23.89 41.86
C GLU A 36 -0.47 22.71 41.77
N PHE A 37 0.62 22.94 41.08
CA PHE A 37 1.77 22.05 40.92
C PHE A 37 3.04 22.90 40.78
N GLY A 38 4.22 22.27 40.84
CA GLY A 38 5.48 23.00 40.80
C GLY A 38 6.68 22.17 40.39
N PRO A 39 7.90 22.75 40.47
CA PRO A 39 9.13 22.03 40.17
C PRO A 39 9.26 20.74 40.97
N GLY A 40 9.64 19.66 40.31
CA GLY A 40 9.76 18.34 40.91
C GLY A 40 8.53 17.44 40.73
N ASP A 41 7.36 17.98 40.44
CA ASP A 41 6.18 17.24 40.01
C ASP A 41 6.36 16.77 38.54
N PHE A 42 5.41 15.96 38.05
CA PHE A 42 5.49 15.42 36.68
C PHE A 42 4.40 16.02 35.79
N ILE A 43 4.71 16.13 34.49
CA ILE A 43 3.72 16.30 33.43
C ILE A 43 3.60 15.00 32.63
N LEU A 44 2.35 14.60 32.32
CA LEU A 44 2.03 13.44 31.50
C LEU A 44 1.10 13.89 30.37
N PHE A 45 1.51 13.62 29.16
CA PHE A 45 0.72 13.84 27.96
C PHE A 45 0.14 12.52 27.47
N GLY A 46 -1.13 12.52 27.05
CA GLY A 46 -1.74 11.41 26.34
C GLY A 46 -2.34 11.91 25.03
N ARG A 47 -2.10 11.22 23.93
CA ARG A 47 -2.64 11.58 22.63
C ARG A 47 -3.00 10.38 21.78
N ASP A 48 -3.63 10.66 20.61
CA ASP A 48 -4.02 9.64 19.63
C ASP A 48 -4.99 8.61 20.25
N PHE A 49 -6.10 9.12 20.76
CA PHE A 49 -7.16 8.32 21.36
C PHE A 49 -7.75 7.34 20.35
N ARG A 50 -7.71 6.05 20.68
CA ARG A 50 -8.19 4.93 19.86
C ARG A 50 -9.62 4.54 20.24
N GLY A 51 -10.55 5.45 20.07
CA GLY A 51 -11.97 5.24 20.37
C GLY A 51 -12.79 6.35 19.77
N GLY A 52 -14.11 6.28 19.85
CA GLY A 52 -15.01 7.23 19.20
C GLY A 52 -14.78 8.67 19.64
N SER A 53 -15.19 9.03 20.84
CA SER A 53 -15.07 10.39 21.39
C SER A 53 -14.36 10.39 22.74
N PRO A 54 -13.46 11.35 23.02
CA PRO A 54 -12.88 11.49 24.37
C PRO A 54 -13.92 11.88 25.45
N ARG A 55 -15.16 12.18 25.05
CA ARG A 55 -16.29 12.50 25.95
C ARG A 55 -17.17 11.30 26.28
N LEU A 56 -16.72 10.08 26.01
CA LEU A 56 -17.41 8.86 26.39
C LEU A 56 -17.64 8.78 27.90
N PRO A 57 -18.67 8.02 28.36
CA PRO A 57 -18.80 7.63 29.77
C PRO A 57 -17.53 6.93 30.28
N ALA A 58 -17.25 7.03 31.59
CA ALA A 58 -16.03 6.47 32.17
C ALA A 58 -15.85 4.97 31.91
N SER A 59 -16.94 4.19 31.92
CA SER A 59 -16.94 2.75 31.63
C SER A 59 -16.54 2.40 30.19
N ASP A 60 -16.88 3.27 29.23
CA ASP A 60 -16.55 3.07 27.82
C ASP A 60 -15.17 3.65 27.49
N TRP A 61 -14.79 4.72 28.18
CA TRP A 61 -13.42 5.26 28.12
C TRP A 61 -12.38 4.21 28.58
N ALA A 62 -12.64 3.55 29.68
CA ALA A 62 -11.73 2.54 30.24
C ALA A 62 -11.46 1.36 29.31
N LYS A 63 -12.33 1.11 28.32
CA LYS A 63 -12.16 0.04 27.31
C LYS A 63 -11.33 0.48 26.09
N GLN A 64 -10.93 1.74 26.05
CA GLN A 64 -10.21 2.33 24.93
C GLN A 64 -8.70 2.38 25.18
N SER A 65 -7.96 2.85 24.18
CA SER A 65 -6.52 3.05 24.27
C SER A 65 -6.10 4.43 23.76
N VAL A 66 -4.88 4.84 24.09
CA VAL A 66 -4.18 5.97 23.49
C VAL A 66 -2.94 5.49 22.76
N GLY A 67 -2.63 6.07 21.62
CA GLY A 67 -1.50 5.66 20.79
C GLY A 67 -0.15 6.21 21.25
N GLU A 68 -0.14 7.18 22.17
CA GLU A 68 1.10 7.72 22.73
C GLU A 68 0.85 8.29 24.12
N ILE A 69 1.77 8.00 25.05
CA ILE A 69 2.00 8.79 26.27
C ILE A 69 3.43 9.32 26.29
N ALA A 70 3.57 10.53 26.83
CA ALA A 70 4.86 11.13 27.08
C ALA A 70 4.87 11.80 28.46
N TRP A 71 6.01 11.80 29.13
CA TRP A 71 6.11 12.42 30.45
C TRP A 71 7.47 13.04 30.69
N ALA A 72 7.50 14.02 31.55
CA ALA A 72 8.73 14.67 32.00
C ALA A 72 8.57 15.21 33.42
N LYS A 73 9.68 15.52 34.08
CA LYS A 73 9.69 16.19 35.37
C LYS A 73 9.60 17.69 35.17
N LEU A 74 8.71 18.36 35.90
CA LEU A 74 8.55 19.81 35.83
C LEU A 74 9.78 20.54 36.41
N THR A 75 10.21 21.59 35.73
CA THR A 75 11.33 22.46 36.11
C THR A 75 10.89 23.84 36.56
N SER A 76 9.65 24.26 36.17
CA SER A 76 9.04 25.50 36.67
C SER A 76 7.61 25.30 37.14
N ALA A 77 7.09 26.26 37.90
CA ALA A 77 5.66 26.44 38.13
C ALA A 77 5.00 27.06 36.88
N LEU A 78 3.65 27.22 36.95
CA LEU A 78 2.89 27.88 35.90
C LEU A 78 3.07 29.40 35.99
N GLU A 79 3.71 30.00 35.01
CA GLU A 79 4.02 31.43 34.97
C GLU A 79 3.32 32.13 33.79
N ARG A 80 3.12 33.45 33.91
CA ARG A 80 2.53 34.26 32.84
C ARG A 80 3.59 34.82 31.91
N HIS A 81 3.43 34.58 30.60
CA HIS A 81 4.32 35.04 29.55
C HIS A 81 3.57 35.91 28.54
N THR A 82 4.28 36.84 27.92
CA THR A 82 3.77 37.80 26.92
C THR A 82 4.41 37.63 25.53
N GLY A 83 5.42 36.78 25.39
CA GLY A 83 6.09 36.50 24.12
C GLY A 83 5.35 35.44 23.29
N LEU A 84 5.60 35.43 21.97
CA LEU A 84 5.09 34.40 21.06
C LEU A 84 6.02 33.19 21.11
N GLU A 85 5.48 32.02 21.52
CA GLU A 85 6.27 30.79 21.64
C GLU A 85 5.84 29.76 20.58
N TRP A 86 4.57 29.53 20.48
CA TRP A 86 3.99 28.43 19.72
C TRP A 86 3.90 28.72 18.21
N PRO A 87 3.92 27.70 17.35
CA PRO A 87 3.76 27.87 15.90
C PRO A 87 2.50 28.63 15.51
N ASP A 88 1.36 28.37 16.16
CA ASP A 88 0.10 29.07 15.91
C ASP A 88 0.10 30.51 16.43
N GLU A 89 0.77 30.81 17.55
CA GLU A 89 1.00 32.17 18.03
C GLU A 89 1.88 32.97 17.06
N LYS A 90 2.97 32.35 16.57
CA LYS A 90 3.88 32.99 15.59
C LYS A 90 3.17 33.30 14.27
N ARG A 91 2.24 32.44 13.84
CA ARG A 91 1.42 32.68 12.64
C ARG A 91 0.35 33.75 12.83
N SER A 92 -0.31 33.76 13.99
CA SER A 92 -1.38 34.73 14.27
C SER A 92 -0.90 36.08 14.77
N GLY A 93 0.34 36.18 15.25
CA GLY A 93 0.87 37.37 15.91
C GLY A 93 0.22 37.65 17.28
N GLN A 94 -0.49 36.70 17.87
CA GLN A 94 -1.20 36.86 19.15
C GLN A 94 -0.78 35.80 20.15
N VAL A 95 -0.63 36.19 21.43
CA VAL A 95 -0.33 35.26 22.52
C VAL A 95 -1.62 34.49 22.87
N ILE A 96 -1.66 33.22 22.51
CA ILE A 96 -2.80 32.34 22.73
C ILE A 96 -2.68 31.58 24.07
N TYR A 97 -1.42 31.25 24.46
CA TYR A 97 -1.09 30.46 25.65
C TYR A 97 -0.25 31.29 26.63
N PRO A 98 -0.85 32.24 27.33
CA PRO A 98 -0.12 33.16 28.21
C PRO A 98 0.38 32.50 29.49
N PHE A 99 -0.12 31.35 29.91
CA PHE A 99 0.32 30.60 31.08
C PHE A 99 1.17 29.43 30.65
N ARG A 100 2.46 29.43 30.98
CA ARG A 100 3.44 28.45 30.55
C ARG A 100 4.21 27.86 31.72
N LEU A 101 4.66 26.65 31.51
CA LEU A 101 5.55 25.90 32.40
C LEU A 101 6.68 25.29 31.57
N THR A 102 7.77 24.93 32.23
CA THR A 102 8.89 24.22 31.63
C THR A 102 9.09 22.85 32.29
N PHE A 103 9.65 21.92 31.53
CA PHE A 103 9.95 20.58 31.99
C PHE A 103 11.27 20.08 31.37
N GLY A 104 11.85 19.05 32.01
CA GLY A 104 13.10 18.45 31.58
C GLY A 104 12.95 17.50 30.40
N GLU A 105 13.92 16.61 30.23
CA GLU A 105 13.92 15.60 29.16
C GLU A 105 12.66 14.75 29.20
N THR A 106 12.04 14.59 28.02
CA THR A 106 10.77 13.90 27.86
C THR A 106 11.00 12.45 27.46
N GLN A 107 10.39 11.53 28.21
CA GLN A 107 10.28 10.12 27.85
C GLN A 107 8.96 9.89 27.11
N ARG A 108 8.95 8.99 26.10
CA ARG A 108 7.80 8.73 25.24
C ARG A 108 7.61 7.23 25.00
N ILE A 109 6.37 6.78 25.06
CA ILE A 109 5.94 5.44 24.63
C ILE A 109 4.95 5.63 23.48
N LYS A 110 5.33 5.16 22.29
CA LYS A 110 4.52 5.21 21.07
C LYS A 110 4.01 3.82 20.72
N ARG A 111 2.96 3.38 21.37
CA ARG A 111 2.20 2.16 21.11
C ARG A 111 0.82 2.29 21.74
N ASP A 112 -0.10 1.41 21.39
CA ASP A 112 -1.42 1.41 22.01
C ASP A 112 -1.32 1.06 23.49
N ILE A 113 -1.79 2.00 24.33
CA ILE A 113 -1.77 1.90 25.79
C ILE A 113 -3.20 1.84 26.26
N GLN A 114 -3.57 0.73 26.89
CA GLN A 114 -4.91 0.50 27.40
C GLN A 114 -5.24 1.41 28.57
N LEU A 115 -6.47 1.92 28.62
CA LEU A 115 -6.98 2.80 29.67
C LEU A 115 -7.76 2.04 30.77
N SER A 116 -7.83 0.71 30.69
CA SER A 116 -8.45 -0.13 31.71
C SER A 116 -7.56 -0.29 32.95
N GLY A 117 -8.16 -0.55 34.12
CA GLY A 117 -7.43 -0.66 35.39
C GLY A 117 -6.36 -1.76 35.48
N GLU A 118 -6.42 -2.75 34.58
CA GLU A 118 -5.37 -3.78 34.40
C GLU A 118 -4.40 -3.41 33.27
N GLY A 119 -4.61 -2.26 32.63
CA GLY A 119 -3.78 -1.76 31.56
C GLY A 119 -2.49 -1.09 32.04
N GLU A 120 -1.70 -0.64 31.08
CA GLU A 120 -0.38 -0.03 31.33
C GLU A 120 -0.47 1.39 31.93
N LEU A 121 -1.63 2.07 31.80
CA LEU A 121 -1.89 3.35 32.44
C LEU A 121 -2.80 3.13 33.67
N PRO A 122 -2.33 3.47 34.88
CA PRO A 122 -3.14 3.34 36.09
C PRO A 122 -4.49 4.03 35.95
N SER A 123 -5.54 3.44 36.52
CA SER A 123 -6.92 3.93 36.39
C SER A 123 -7.09 5.39 36.84
N GLU A 124 -6.34 5.83 37.85
CA GLU A 124 -6.36 7.21 38.35
C GLU A 124 -5.80 8.21 37.31
N LEU A 125 -4.75 7.84 36.56
CA LEU A 125 -4.16 8.62 35.51
C LEU A 125 -5.01 8.57 34.24
N ALA A 126 -5.61 7.43 33.93
CA ALA A 126 -6.53 7.26 32.81
C ALA A 126 -7.79 8.13 33.00
N GLU A 127 -8.38 8.16 34.20
CA GLU A 127 -9.53 9.03 34.50
C GLU A 127 -9.14 10.51 34.48
N ALA A 128 -7.97 10.89 34.97
CA ALA A 128 -7.48 12.26 34.88
C ALA A 128 -7.24 12.71 33.43
N LEU A 129 -6.79 11.77 32.56
CA LEU A 129 -6.64 12.02 31.11
C LEU A 129 -8.01 12.27 30.46
N ARG A 130 -9.04 11.50 30.83
CA ARG A 130 -10.43 11.72 30.40
C ARG A 130 -10.95 13.08 30.80
N LEU A 131 -10.75 13.46 32.06
CA LEU A 131 -11.16 14.76 32.58
C LEU A 131 -10.42 15.91 31.89
N SER A 132 -9.14 15.76 31.63
CA SER A 132 -8.35 16.71 30.82
C SER A 132 -8.93 16.88 29.41
N ALA A 133 -9.32 15.79 28.76
CA ALA A 133 -9.95 15.81 27.43
C ALA A 133 -11.31 16.54 27.43
N ILE A 134 -12.14 16.30 28.44
CA ILE A 134 -13.45 16.96 28.61
C ILE A 134 -13.27 18.46 28.88
N ALA A 135 -12.39 18.83 29.79
CA ALA A 135 -12.14 20.22 30.16
C ALA A 135 -11.39 20.99 29.07
N ASN A 136 -10.70 20.29 28.18
CA ASN A 136 -9.71 20.84 27.25
C ASN A 136 -8.69 21.71 27.99
N SER A 137 -8.12 21.16 29.07
CA SER A 137 -7.18 21.80 29.98
C SER A 137 -6.35 20.74 30.70
N GLY A 138 -5.30 21.16 31.44
CA GLY A 138 -4.55 20.27 32.31
C GLY A 138 -5.38 19.80 33.51
N TYR A 139 -5.18 18.56 33.94
CA TYR A 139 -5.81 18.01 35.12
C TYR A 139 -4.74 17.45 36.07
N VAL A 140 -4.73 17.92 37.32
CA VAL A 140 -3.72 17.55 38.33
C VAL A 140 -4.26 16.41 39.20
N ARG A 141 -3.45 15.35 39.37
CA ARG A 141 -3.69 14.24 40.30
C ARG A 141 -2.51 14.05 41.21
N GLU A 142 -2.78 13.66 42.42
CA GLU A 142 -1.77 13.20 43.38
C GLU A 142 -1.71 11.68 43.32
N ILE A 143 -0.50 11.12 43.16
CA ILE A 143 -0.25 9.68 43.12
C ILE A 143 0.81 9.30 44.15
N GLN A 144 0.74 8.06 44.64
CA GLN A 144 1.68 7.59 45.67
C GLN A 144 3.02 7.17 45.03
N GLN A 145 2.99 6.52 43.88
CA GLN A 145 4.18 6.00 43.20
C GLN A 145 4.08 6.28 41.68
N TRP A 146 5.22 6.61 41.08
CA TRP A 146 5.31 6.80 39.63
C TRP A 146 5.25 5.44 38.92
N PRO A 147 4.32 5.22 37.98
CA PRO A 147 4.09 3.90 37.37
C PRO A 147 5.07 3.51 36.27
N PHE A 148 5.84 4.47 35.72
CA PHE A 148 6.77 4.22 34.64
C PHE A 148 8.19 4.16 35.16
N GLU A 149 8.79 2.96 35.23
CA GLU A 149 10.18 2.77 35.68
C GLU A 149 11.17 3.36 34.65
N SER A 150 12.21 4.01 35.19
CA SER A 150 13.33 4.50 34.40
C SER A 150 14.21 3.32 34.00
N SER A 151 14.11 2.81 32.80
CA SER A 151 15.12 1.90 32.26
C SER A 151 16.42 2.68 32.03
N HIS A 152 17.29 2.68 33.02
CA HIS A 152 18.64 3.23 32.88
C HIS A 152 19.54 2.23 32.17
N SER A 153 19.92 2.57 30.92
CA SER A 153 21.22 2.21 30.38
C SER A 153 22.01 3.52 30.16
N PRO A 154 23.23 3.64 30.66
CA PRO A 154 23.97 4.90 30.64
C PRO A 154 24.46 5.16 29.22
N ILE A 155 23.92 6.17 28.58
CA ILE A 155 24.52 6.74 27.37
C ILE A 155 25.47 7.84 27.81
N THR A 156 26.75 7.61 27.57
CA THR A 156 27.88 8.55 27.73
C THR A 156 27.60 9.89 27.05
N SER A 157 27.83 10.96 27.78
CA SER A 157 27.70 12.35 27.33
C SER A 157 28.54 12.65 26.08
N PRO A 158 28.03 13.36 25.08
CA PRO A 158 28.85 13.88 24.00
C PRO A 158 29.52 15.22 24.42
N GLN A 159 30.83 15.32 24.17
CA GLN A 159 31.62 16.55 24.21
C GLN A 159 31.13 17.59 23.19
N PRO A 160 31.43 18.90 23.38
CA PRO A 160 30.89 19.96 22.55
C PRO A 160 31.44 19.94 21.12
N ALA A 161 30.55 20.23 20.17
CA ALA A 161 30.76 20.17 18.75
C ALA A 161 31.75 21.23 18.25
N GLN A 162 32.72 20.84 17.43
CA GLN A 162 33.47 21.68 16.49
C GLN A 162 32.67 21.87 15.17
N PRO A 163 32.91 22.93 14.40
CA PRO A 163 32.04 23.35 13.31
C PRO A 163 32.07 22.41 12.10
N ALA A 164 30.93 22.33 11.46
CA ALA A 164 30.55 21.44 10.40
C ALA A 164 31.51 21.39 9.19
N ALA A 165 32.06 20.20 8.94
CA ALA A 165 32.55 19.80 7.63
C ALA A 165 31.41 19.02 6.91
N ALA A 166 31.34 19.21 5.60
CA ALA A 166 30.30 18.71 4.71
C ALA A 166 29.82 17.30 5.00
N GLN A 167 28.52 17.15 5.15
CA GLN A 167 27.85 15.88 5.36
C GLN A 167 28.09 14.94 4.17
N LYS A 168 28.76 13.81 4.43
CA LYS A 168 28.74 12.65 3.55
C LYS A 168 27.31 12.08 3.52
N PRO A 169 26.86 11.52 2.40
CA PRO A 169 25.53 10.95 2.32
C PRO A 169 25.34 9.85 3.37
N VAL A 170 24.20 9.91 4.05
CA VAL A 170 23.72 8.90 5.00
C VAL A 170 23.78 7.53 4.30
N GLN A 171 24.63 6.64 4.79
CA GLN A 171 24.57 5.24 4.38
C GLN A 171 23.22 4.69 4.82
N LEU A 172 22.37 4.35 3.84
CA LEU A 172 21.21 3.50 4.04
C LEU A 172 21.68 2.23 4.78
N GLN A 173 21.04 1.92 5.89
CA GLN A 173 21.15 0.59 6.49
C GLN A 173 20.86 -0.42 5.38
N ALA A 174 21.73 -1.40 5.20
CA ALA A 174 21.55 -2.45 4.21
C ALA A 174 20.19 -3.11 4.50
N GLN A 175 19.22 -2.91 3.58
CA GLN A 175 17.95 -3.65 3.63
C GLN A 175 18.29 -5.15 3.49
N ALA A 176 17.58 -5.99 4.23
CA ALA A 176 17.66 -7.44 4.03
C ALA A 176 17.48 -7.77 2.54
N PRO A 177 18.14 -8.81 2.01
CA PRO A 177 17.94 -9.23 0.63
C PRO A 177 16.45 -9.39 0.34
N THR A 178 16.02 -8.97 -0.84
CA THR A 178 14.59 -9.04 -1.24
C THR A 178 14.02 -10.43 -1.08
N GLU A 179 14.83 -11.45 -1.39
CA GLU A 179 14.46 -12.86 -1.29
C GLU A 179 14.14 -13.28 0.15
N ASP A 180 14.92 -12.86 1.14
CA ASP A 180 14.68 -13.18 2.56
C ASP A 180 13.34 -12.59 3.05
N VAL A 181 13.04 -11.35 2.66
CA VAL A 181 11.78 -10.70 3.01
C VAL A 181 10.58 -11.41 2.37
N LEU A 182 10.73 -11.91 1.15
CA LEU A 182 9.66 -12.67 0.48
C LEU A 182 9.42 -14.03 1.15
N ILE A 183 10.45 -14.70 1.66
CA ILE A 183 10.33 -15.93 2.47
C ILE A 183 9.56 -15.64 3.78
N GLU A 184 9.85 -14.52 4.44
CA GLU A 184 9.09 -14.12 5.63
C GLU A 184 7.63 -13.80 5.31
N LEU A 185 7.35 -13.18 4.15
CA LEU A 185 5.99 -12.94 3.65
C LEU A 185 5.23 -14.26 3.40
N GLU A 186 5.88 -15.25 2.79
CA GLU A 186 5.33 -16.60 2.62
C GLU A 186 4.96 -17.22 3.96
N SER A 187 5.89 -17.17 4.91
CA SER A 187 5.70 -17.72 6.26
C SER A 187 4.53 -17.04 6.98
N PHE A 188 4.39 -15.72 6.82
CA PHE A 188 3.26 -14.96 7.36
C PHE A 188 1.91 -15.41 6.80
N MET A 189 1.86 -15.67 5.49
CA MET A 189 0.63 -16.12 4.81
C MET A 189 0.28 -17.56 5.15
N ALA A 190 1.29 -18.44 5.19
CA ALA A 190 1.13 -19.84 5.56
C ALA A 190 0.61 -19.98 7.00
N ALA A 191 1.12 -19.21 7.95
CA ALA A 191 0.64 -19.18 9.34
C ALA A 191 -0.85 -18.77 9.46
N ARG A 192 -1.43 -18.19 8.40
CA ARG A 192 -2.86 -17.83 8.32
C ARG A 192 -3.69 -18.78 7.48
N GLY A 193 -3.13 -19.97 7.18
CA GLY A 193 -3.78 -21.04 6.43
C GLY A 193 -3.85 -20.78 4.92
N PHE A 194 -2.99 -19.91 4.38
CA PHE A 194 -2.94 -19.61 2.94
C PHE A 194 -1.51 -19.76 2.43
N ALA A 195 -1.22 -20.87 1.78
CA ALA A 195 0.05 -21.06 1.12
C ALA A 195 -0.12 -20.73 -0.38
N PHE A 196 0.68 -19.80 -0.85
CA PHE A 196 0.81 -19.46 -2.27
C PHE A 196 2.16 -19.99 -2.76
N SER A 197 2.24 -20.41 -4.02
CA SER A 197 3.53 -20.86 -4.53
C SER A 197 4.55 -19.72 -4.50
N THR A 198 5.77 -20.01 -4.07
CA THR A 198 6.90 -19.07 -4.03
C THR A 198 7.05 -18.30 -5.34
N ARG A 199 6.88 -18.99 -6.47
CA ARG A 199 6.92 -18.42 -7.80
C ARG A 199 5.85 -17.34 -8.01
N VAL A 200 4.60 -17.59 -7.60
CA VAL A 200 3.50 -16.62 -7.74
C VAL A 200 3.77 -15.40 -6.89
N LEU A 201 4.22 -15.56 -5.65
CA LEU A 201 4.49 -14.45 -4.75
C LEU A 201 5.65 -13.57 -5.24
N ARG A 202 6.73 -14.21 -5.74
CA ARG A 202 7.87 -13.51 -6.35
C ARG A 202 7.46 -12.74 -7.61
N ALA A 203 6.67 -13.37 -8.50
CA ALA A 203 6.14 -12.72 -9.70
C ALA A 203 5.16 -11.58 -9.35
N PHE A 204 4.34 -11.73 -8.31
CA PHE A 204 3.45 -10.70 -7.80
C PHE A 204 4.24 -9.48 -7.31
N TYR A 205 5.25 -9.67 -6.48
CA TYR A 205 6.13 -8.60 -6.00
C TYR A 205 6.86 -7.89 -7.15
N ALA A 206 7.46 -8.65 -8.06
CA ALA A 206 8.16 -8.09 -9.23
C ALA A 206 7.22 -7.26 -10.12
N SER A 207 5.99 -7.75 -10.33
CA SER A 207 4.95 -7.05 -11.10
C SER A 207 4.58 -5.72 -10.45
N LEU A 208 4.46 -5.70 -9.11
CA LEU A 208 4.14 -4.52 -8.34
C LEU A 208 5.22 -3.43 -8.45
N ARG A 209 6.50 -3.85 -8.38
CA ARG A 209 7.63 -2.94 -8.57
C ARG A 209 7.77 -2.43 -9.99
N ALA A 210 7.51 -3.29 -10.98
CA ALA A 210 7.54 -2.87 -12.38
C ALA A 210 6.44 -1.85 -12.69
N LYS A 211 5.23 -2.09 -12.16
CA LYS A 211 4.09 -1.19 -12.35
C LYS A 211 3.08 -1.33 -11.21
N PRO A 212 2.61 -0.22 -10.60
CA PRO A 212 1.70 -0.27 -9.47
C PRO A 212 0.24 -0.56 -9.89
N PHE A 213 0.06 -1.40 -10.90
CA PHE A 213 -1.24 -1.91 -11.34
C PHE A 213 -1.11 -3.37 -11.79
N VAL A 214 -1.73 -4.28 -11.03
CA VAL A 214 -1.68 -5.73 -11.25
C VAL A 214 -3.09 -6.29 -11.32
N ILE A 215 -3.36 -7.14 -12.30
CA ILE A 215 -4.61 -7.90 -12.46
C ILE A 215 -4.38 -9.34 -12.00
N LEU A 216 -5.20 -9.81 -11.07
CA LEU A 216 -5.22 -11.19 -10.61
C LEU A 216 -6.42 -11.90 -11.21
N ALA A 217 -6.18 -12.85 -12.08
CA ALA A 217 -7.20 -13.57 -12.82
C ALA A 217 -7.26 -15.05 -12.42
N GLY A 218 -8.42 -15.67 -12.49
CA GLY A 218 -8.62 -17.09 -12.16
C GLY A 218 -10.07 -17.37 -11.77
N ASN A 219 -10.36 -18.65 -11.54
CA ASN A 219 -11.69 -19.08 -11.15
C ASN A 219 -12.13 -18.48 -9.80
N SER A 220 -13.44 -18.45 -9.57
CA SER A 220 -13.97 -17.97 -8.28
C SER A 220 -13.47 -18.86 -7.13
N GLY A 221 -13.20 -18.25 -5.98
CA GLY A 221 -12.73 -18.98 -4.79
C GLY A 221 -11.24 -19.36 -4.76
N THR A 222 -10.42 -18.98 -5.76
CA THR A 222 -8.99 -19.32 -5.81
C THR A 222 -8.09 -18.50 -4.88
N GLY A 223 -8.64 -17.57 -4.10
CA GLY A 223 -7.87 -16.78 -3.13
C GLY A 223 -7.29 -15.47 -3.65
N LYS A 224 -7.64 -15.00 -4.86
CA LYS A 224 -7.11 -13.75 -5.47
C LYS A 224 -7.18 -12.54 -4.54
N SER A 225 -8.36 -12.17 -4.08
CA SER A 225 -8.58 -11.04 -3.15
C SER A 225 -7.92 -11.30 -1.79
N ARG A 226 -7.82 -12.57 -1.39
CA ARG A 226 -7.16 -12.97 -0.15
C ARG A 226 -5.65 -12.77 -0.22
N LEU A 227 -5.01 -13.09 -1.35
CA LEU A 227 -3.59 -12.80 -1.55
C LEU A 227 -3.30 -11.31 -1.35
N VAL A 228 -4.05 -10.42 -2.03
CA VAL A 228 -3.83 -8.97 -1.92
C VAL A 228 -3.97 -8.51 -0.46
N ARG A 229 -5.00 -9.00 0.23
CA ARG A 229 -5.23 -8.66 1.64
C ARG A 229 -4.10 -9.15 2.54
N LEU A 230 -3.70 -10.41 2.42
CA LEU A 230 -2.63 -10.98 3.26
C LEU A 230 -1.28 -10.32 2.96
N PHE A 231 -0.99 -10.00 1.71
CA PHE A 231 0.21 -9.25 1.33
C PHE A 231 0.24 -7.85 1.94
N ALA A 232 -0.90 -7.15 1.92
CA ALA A 232 -1.05 -5.86 2.58
C ALA A 232 -0.88 -5.99 4.10
N GLU A 233 -1.58 -6.94 4.74
CA GLU A 233 -1.49 -7.19 6.18
C GLU A 233 -0.07 -7.54 6.63
N ALA A 234 0.64 -8.39 5.86
CA ALA A 234 2.05 -8.71 6.10
C ALA A 234 2.94 -7.46 6.04
N SER A 235 2.63 -6.54 5.14
CA SER A 235 3.32 -5.26 5.00
C SER A 235 2.92 -4.22 6.08
N GLY A 236 2.02 -4.58 7.01
CA GLY A 236 1.49 -3.67 8.03
C GLY A 236 0.34 -2.78 7.55
N ALA A 237 -0.13 -2.97 6.31
CA ALA A 237 -1.24 -2.22 5.73
C ALA A 237 -2.57 -2.93 5.99
N THR A 238 -3.47 -2.30 6.74
CA THR A 238 -4.77 -2.86 7.13
C THR A 238 -5.91 -1.90 6.79
N VAL A 239 -7.14 -2.41 6.82
CA VAL A 239 -8.34 -1.57 6.70
C VAL A 239 -8.41 -0.58 7.87
N ALA A 240 -8.03 -1.01 9.07
CA ALA A 240 -8.11 -0.20 10.27
C ALA A 240 -7.20 1.04 10.23
N ASN A 241 -6.00 0.93 9.62
CA ASN A 241 -5.10 2.06 9.47
C ASN A 241 -5.28 2.84 8.15
N GLY A 242 -6.23 2.43 7.31
CA GLY A 242 -6.55 3.07 6.03
C GLY A 242 -5.55 2.81 4.91
N GLN A 243 -4.57 1.93 5.12
CA GLN A 243 -3.55 1.58 4.11
C GLN A 243 -4.00 0.46 3.17
N PHE A 244 -5.06 -0.28 3.50
CA PHE A 244 -5.70 -1.25 2.62
C PHE A 244 -7.17 -0.86 2.40
N THR A 245 -7.59 -0.78 1.14
CA THR A 245 -8.97 -0.49 0.74
C THR A 245 -9.43 -1.51 -0.28
N MET A 246 -10.58 -2.14 -0.03
CA MET A 246 -11.25 -2.99 -1.02
C MET A 246 -12.45 -2.25 -1.59
N ILE A 247 -12.54 -2.18 -2.90
CA ILE A 247 -13.58 -1.48 -3.64
C ILE A 247 -14.30 -2.51 -4.53
N PRO A 248 -15.52 -2.94 -4.17
CA PRO A 248 -16.30 -3.82 -5.03
C PRO A 248 -16.79 -3.06 -6.27
N VAL A 249 -16.45 -3.56 -7.45
CA VAL A 249 -16.93 -2.99 -8.71
C VAL A 249 -18.37 -3.42 -8.96
N ARG A 250 -19.19 -2.53 -9.49
CA ARG A 250 -20.60 -2.80 -9.81
C ARG A 250 -20.84 -2.83 -11.32
N PRO A 251 -21.78 -3.65 -11.80
CA PRO A 251 -22.08 -3.75 -13.24
C PRO A 251 -22.58 -2.45 -13.89
N ASP A 252 -23.09 -1.51 -13.09
CA ASP A 252 -23.66 -0.23 -13.53
C ASP A 252 -22.61 0.88 -13.70
N TRP A 253 -21.34 0.62 -13.40
CA TRP A 253 -20.28 1.61 -13.58
C TRP A 253 -19.97 1.87 -15.05
N ASN A 254 -20.18 3.10 -15.51
CA ASN A 254 -20.03 3.49 -16.91
C ASN A 254 -18.95 4.57 -17.14
N ASP A 255 -18.51 5.25 -16.09
CA ASP A 255 -17.50 6.31 -16.14
C ASP A 255 -16.66 6.34 -14.83
N SER A 256 -15.71 7.27 -14.73
CA SER A 256 -14.79 7.37 -13.59
C SER A 256 -15.39 7.99 -12.32
N SER A 257 -16.66 8.40 -12.33
CA SER A 257 -17.27 9.14 -11.22
C SER A 257 -17.33 8.33 -9.92
N GLU A 258 -17.59 7.04 -9.99
CA GLU A 258 -17.64 6.16 -8.81
C GLU A 258 -16.26 6.01 -8.12
N LEU A 259 -15.18 6.07 -8.91
CA LEU A 259 -13.81 5.98 -8.38
C LEU A 259 -13.23 7.34 -7.99
N LEU A 260 -13.32 8.31 -8.89
CA LEU A 260 -12.67 9.61 -8.74
C LEU A 260 -13.62 10.69 -8.26
N GLY A 261 -14.92 10.58 -8.55
CA GLY A 261 -15.91 11.58 -8.18
C GLY A 261 -16.37 12.46 -9.32
N PHE A 262 -17.30 13.35 -9.02
CA PHE A 262 -17.95 14.22 -10.00
C PHE A 262 -18.35 15.56 -9.38
N PHE A 263 -18.62 16.56 -10.21
CA PHE A 263 -19.22 17.81 -9.78
C PHE A 263 -20.76 17.70 -9.77
N ASP A 264 -21.37 18.04 -8.63
CA ASP A 264 -22.82 18.14 -8.52
C ASP A 264 -23.36 19.43 -9.18
N LEU A 265 -24.68 19.59 -9.17
CA LEU A 265 -25.35 20.76 -9.76
C LEU A 265 -25.03 22.07 -9.03
N ASN A 266 -24.53 22.01 -7.80
CA ASN A 266 -24.12 23.17 -7.01
C ASN A 266 -22.65 23.55 -7.27
N GLY A 267 -21.93 22.77 -8.07
CA GLY A 267 -20.51 22.95 -8.32
C GLY A 267 -19.62 22.38 -7.21
N ASP A 268 -20.16 21.58 -6.31
CA ASP A 268 -19.40 20.88 -5.28
C ASP A 268 -18.83 19.57 -5.84
N PHE A 269 -17.58 19.26 -5.53
CA PHE A 269 -16.97 18.00 -5.94
C PHE A 269 -17.28 16.90 -4.93
N ILE A 270 -18.03 15.91 -5.40
CA ILE A 270 -18.38 14.71 -4.63
C ILE A 270 -17.31 13.64 -4.89
N PRO A 271 -16.52 13.27 -3.86
CA PRO A 271 -15.41 12.34 -4.03
C PRO A 271 -15.87 10.90 -4.25
N GLY A 272 -15.20 10.19 -5.17
CA GLY A 272 -15.36 8.76 -5.37
C GLY A 272 -14.52 7.93 -4.37
N GLN A 273 -14.64 6.60 -4.49
CA GLN A 273 -14.08 5.66 -3.49
C GLN A 273 -12.54 5.63 -3.46
N LEU A 274 -11.86 5.98 -4.55
CA LEU A 274 -10.39 6.01 -4.63
C LEU A 274 -9.78 7.26 -3.98
N ILE A 275 -10.59 8.30 -3.70
CA ILE A 275 -10.07 9.60 -3.23
C ILE A 275 -9.47 9.50 -1.83
N ALA A 276 -10.13 8.80 -0.91
CA ALA A 276 -9.63 8.66 0.45
C ALA A 276 -8.24 7.98 0.51
N PRO A 277 -8.02 6.80 -0.13
CA PRO A 277 -6.68 6.21 -0.19
C PRO A 277 -5.65 7.09 -0.93
N LEU A 278 -6.02 7.82 -1.98
CA LEU A 278 -5.12 8.76 -2.66
C LEU A 278 -4.62 9.87 -1.72
N LEU A 279 -5.53 10.49 -0.96
CA LEU A 279 -5.20 11.55 0.00
C LEU A 279 -4.31 11.03 1.13
N LEU A 280 -4.61 9.84 1.68
CA LEU A 280 -3.83 9.23 2.76
C LEU A 280 -2.44 8.81 2.28
N ALA A 281 -2.32 8.24 1.08
CA ALA A 281 -1.05 7.86 0.49
C ALA A 281 -0.14 9.08 0.29
N HIS A 282 -0.69 10.16 -0.24
CA HIS A 282 0.07 11.41 -0.41
C HIS A 282 0.57 11.98 0.92
N GLN A 283 -0.24 11.92 1.98
CA GLN A 283 0.13 12.42 3.30
C GLN A 283 1.18 11.54 4.01
N ASN A 284 1.30 10.27 3.63
CA ASN A 284 2.17 9.28 4.28
C ASN A 284 3.12 8.62 3.28
N PRO A 285 4.06 9.34 2.67
CA PRO A 285 4.88 8.85 1.55
C PRO A 285 5.84 7.71 1.93
N SER A 286 6.13 7.50 3.20
CA SER A 286 7.00 6.40 3.68
C SER A 286 6.26 5.07 3.83
N LYS A 287 4.92 5.05 3.74
CA LYS A 287 4.09 3.86 3.95
C LYS A 287 3.44 3.41 2.64
N PRO A 288 3.39 2.11 2.34
CA PRO A 288 2.65 1.60 1.19
C PRO A 288 1.14 1.64 1.42
N PHE A 289 0.39 1.90 0.36
CA PHE A 289 -1.08 1.86 0.33
C PHE A 289 -1.54 0.91 -0.77
N PHE A 290 -2.51 0.07 -0.46
CA PHE A 290 -3.02 -0.95 -1.37
C PHE A 290 -4.52 -0.77 -1.59
N VAL A 291 -4.93 -0.73 -2.85
CA VAL A 291 -6.33 -0.68 -3.26
C VAL A 291 -6.64 -1.89 -4.12
N CYS A 292 -7.67 -2.64 -3.75
CA CYS A 292 -8.14 -3.79 -4.49
C CYS A 292 -9.52 -3.49 -5.09
N LEU A 293 -9.60 -3.45 -6.42
CA LEU A 293 -10.85 -3.41 -7.18
C LEU A 293 -11.34 -4.86 -7.30
N ASP A 294 -12.34 -5.22 -6.51
CA ASP A 294 -12.84 -6.59 -6.48
C ASP A 294 -13.84 -6.80 -7.61
N GLU A 295 -13.69 -7.93 -8.33
CA GLU A 295 -14.45 -8.26 -9.52
C GLU A 295 -14.42 -7.15 -10.61
N MET A 296 -13.19 -6.70 -10.90
CA MET A 296 -12.92 -5.55 -11.74
C MET A 296 -13.62 -5.58 -13.13
N ASN A 297 -13.87 -6.76 -13.67
CA ASN A 297 -14.48 -6.99 -14.98
C ASN A 297 -16.01 -7.15 -14.97
N LEU A 298 -16.69 -6.88 -13.85
CA LEU A 298 -18.16 -6.76 -13.84
C LEU A 298 -18.65 -5.58 -14.67
N ALA A 299 -17.87 -4.50 -14.74
CA ALA A 299 -18.12 -3.38 -15.64
C ALA A 299 -16.99 -3.24 -16.65
N ARG A 300 -17.19 -2.45 -17.70
CA ARG A 300 -16.15 -2.20 -18.71
C ARG A 300 -15.03 -1.35 -18.13
N VAL A 301 -13.89 -1.98 -17.87
CA VAL A 301 -12.72 -1.36 -17.21
C VAL A 301 -12.22 -0.13 -17.97
N GLU A 302 -12.20 -0.18 -19.30
CA GLU A 302 -11.78 0.93 -20.14
C GLU A 302 -12.69 2.18 -20.05
N HIS A 303 -13.88 2.08 -19.45
CA HIS A 303 -14.76 3.21 -19.19
C HIS A 303 -14.51 3.82 -17.82
N TYR A 304 -14.76 3.06 -16.76
CA TYR A 304 -14.70 3.61 -15.39
C TYR A 304 -13.27 3.83 -14.88
N PHE A 305 -12.29 3.14 -15.47
CA PHE A 305 -10.88 3.21 -15.03
C PHE A 305 -9.99 3.99 -16.03
N SER A 306 -10.56 4.60 -17.08
CA SER A 306 -9.84 5.28 -18.16
C SER A 306 -8.87 6.36 -17.67
N ASP A 307 -9.30 7.18 -16.72
CA ASP A 307 -8.51 8.30 -16.20
C ASP A 307 -7.30 7.78 -15.43
N PHE A 308 -7.47 6.78 -14.57
CA PHE A 308 -6.36 6.13 -13.89
C PHE A 308 -5.36 5.51 -14.87
N LEU A 309 -5.87 4.78 -15.88
CA LEU A 309 -5.03 4.17 -16.91
C LEU A 309 -4.24 5.21 -17.72
N SER A 310 -4.79 6.39 -17.91
CA SER A 310 -4.09 7.50 -18.58
C SER A 310 -2.99 8.08 -17.70
N ILE A 311 -3.31 8.33 -16.43
CA ILE A 311 -2.39 8.95 -15.47
C ILE A 311 -1.20 8.03 -15.14
N ILE A 312 -1.41 6.72 -14.99
CA ILE A 312 -0.33 5.79 -14.68
C ILE A 312 0.76 5.75 -15.77
N GLU A 313 0.42 6.13 -17.01
CA GLU A 313 1.39 6.21 -18.11
C GLU A 313 2.25 7.47 -18.08
N SER A 314 1.79 8.51 -17.42
CA SER A 314 2.53 9.77 -17.28
C SER A 314 3.62 9.70 -16.18
N ARG A 315 3.82 8.52 -15.56
CA ARG A 315 4.86 8.31 -14.52
C ARG A 315 6.24 8.68 -15.06
N ARG A 316 6.92 9.52 -14.33
CA ARG A 316 8.28 9.95 -14.63
C ARG A 316 9.07 10.15 -13.33
N LYS A 317 10.36 9.94 -13.42
CA LYS A 317 11.27 10.21 -12.32
C LYS A 317 11.62 11.70 -12.30
N ASP A 318 11.41 12.34 -11.17
CA ASP A 318 11.79 13.72 -10.91
C ASP A 318 12.71 13.74 -9.68
N GLY A 319 14.02 13.80 -9.94
CA GLY A 319 15.02 13.63 -8.89
C GLY A 319 14.92 12.27 -8.19
N MET A 320 14.60 12.31 -6.90
CA MET A 320 14.41 11.11 -6.04
C MET A 320 12.96 10.63 -5.99
N THR A 321 11.99 11.35 -6.55
CA THR A 321 10.56 11.02 -6.48
C THR A 321 10.01 10.56 -7.83
N ILE A 322 8.92 9.80 -7.80
CA ILE A 322 8.16 9.43 -8.99
C ILE A 322 6.90 10.27 -9.01
N THR A 323 6.71 11.03 -10.08
CA THR A 323 5.56 11.91 -10.28
C THR A 323 4.73 11.46 -11.46
N THR A 324 3.47 11.92 -11.51
CA THR A 324 2.55 11.75 -12.64
C THR A 324 1.90 13.08 -12.99
N ASP A 325 1.15 13.08 -14.08
CA ASP A 325 0.20 14.14 -14.32
C ASP A 325 -0.90 14.14 -13.25
N PRO A 326 -1.59 15.28 -13.03
CA PRO A 326 -2.59 15.36 -11.98
C PRO A 326 -3.80 14.45 -12.22
N ILE A 327 -4.12 13.58 -11.24
CA ILE A 327 -5.37 12.82 -11.20
C ILE A 327 -6.50 13.68 -10.61
N LEU A 328 -6.18 14.57 -9.68
CA LEU A 328 -7.08 15.59 -9.13
C LEU A 328 -6.49 16.98 -9.37
N LYS A 329 -7.24 17.81 -10.08
CA LYS A 329 -6.88 19.22 -10.28
C LYS A 329 -7.13 20.01 -9.00
N GLU A 330 -6.47 21.14 -8.86
CA GLU A 330 -6.68 22.08 -7.76
C GLU A 330 -8.17 22.44 -7.57
N SER A 331 -8.90 22.65 -8.68
CA SER A 331 -10.35 22.94 -8.63
C SER A 331 -11.16 21.81 -7.99
N HIS A 332 -10.82 20.53 -8.26
CA HIS A 332 -11.46 19.38 -7.62
C HIS A 332 -11.22 19.42 -6.11
N LEU A 333 -9.97 19.66 -5.69
CA LEU A 333 -9.61 19.71 -4.27
C LEU A 333 -10.26 20.87 -3.56
N LYS A 334 -10.26 22.08 -4.14
CA LYS A 334 -10.90 23.27 -3.52
C LYS A 334 -12.40 23.08 -3.28
N GLN A 335 -13.10 22.47 -4.24
CA GLN A 335 -14.56 22.29 -4.18
C GLN A 335 -14.98 20.95 -3.57
N MET A 336 -14.02 20.10 -3.19
CA MET A 336 -14.30 18.77 -2.63
C MET A 336 -15.01 18.86 -1.30
N LYS A 337 -16.15 18.17 -1.20
CA LYS A 337 -16.87 17.97 0.07
C LYS A 337 -16.23 16.84 0.87
N ALA A 338 -15.94 17.10 2.13
CA ALA A 338 -15.39 16.11 3.07
C ALA A 338 -16.47 15.22 3.72
N ILE A 339 -17.60 15.00 3.04
CA ILE A 339 -18.72 14.19 3.54
C ILE A 339 -18.28 12.74 3.64
N GLY A 340 -18.49 12.12 4.79
CA GLY A 340 -18.12 10.71 5.02
C GLY A 340 -16.63 10.45 5.26
N PHE A 341 -15.76 11.44 5.10
CA PHE A 341 -14.33 11.28 5.34
C PHE A 341 -14.00 11.12 6.82
N SER A 342 -13.12 10.20 7.15
CA SER A 342 -12.50 10.10 8.47
C SER A 342 -11.62 11.31 8.77
N SER A 343 -11.27 11.52 10.05
CA SER A 343 -10.43 12.67 10.43
C SER A 343 -9.09 12.71 9.68
N PRO A 344 -8.32 11.60 9.54
CA PRO A 344 -7.06 11.63 8.78
C PRO A 344 -7.25 12.03 7.32
N VAL A 345 -8.33 11.59 6.67
CA VAL A 345 -8.62 11.94 5.27
C VAL A 345 -8.98 13.42 5.14
N ARG A 346 -9.76 13.97 6.10
CA ARG A 346 -10.07 15.40 6.13
C ARG A 346 -8.84 16.26 6.35
N ASP A 347 -7.94 15.81 7.22
CA ASP A 347 -6.70 16.54 7.50
C ASP A 347 -5.78 16.54 6.26
N ALA A 348 -5.67 15.41 5.54
CA ALA A 348 -4.96 15.31 4.28
C ALA A 348 -5.56 16.24 3.20
N LEU A 349 -6.88 16.25 3.06
CA LEU A 349 -7.58 17.15 2.12
C LEU A 349 -7.33 18.63 2.48
N ASN A 350 -7.45 19.00 3.74
CA ASN A 350 -7.24 20.37 4.19
C ASN A 350 -5.79 20.82 3.96
N HIS A 351 -4.84 19.93 4.16
CA HIS A 351 -3.43 20.21 3.87
C HIS A 351 -3.22 20.50 2.37
N LEU A 352 -3.74 19.65 1.48
CA LEU A 352 -3.65 19.88 0.02
C LEU A 352 -4.38 21.14 -0.44
N LYS A 353 -5.55 21.45 0.14
CA LYS A 353 -6.25 22.71 -0.13
C LYS A 353 -5.42 23.94 0.23
N ALA A 354 -4.72 23.87 1.37
CA ALA A 354 -3.84 24.95 1.82
C ALA A 354 -2.60 25.15 0.93
N LEU A 355 -2.13 24.09 0.29
CA LEU A 355 -0.99 24.15 -0.64
C LEU A 355 -1.38 24.66 -2.04
N GLU A 356 -2.68 24.74 -2.35
CA GLU A 356 -3.19 25.12 -3.69
C GLU A 356 -2.58 24.30 -4.84
N GLN A 357 -2.36 23.02 -4.62
CA GLN A 357 -1.69 22.14 -5.58
C GLN A 357 -2.64 21.08 -6.12
N SER A 358 -2.40 20.67 -7.35
CA SER A 358 -3.01 19.48 -7.94
C SER A 358 -2.36 18.22 -7.36
N LEU A 359 -3.10 17.12 -7.28
CA LEU A 359 -2.60 15.83 -6.80
C LEU A 359 -2.36 14.87 -7.96
N GLY A 360 -1.12 14.43 -8.15
CA GLY A 360 -0.76 13.29 -8.99
C GLY A 360 -1.04 11.96 -8.29
N LEU A 361 -0.78 10.85 -8.99
CA LEU A 361 -0.85 9.52 -8.39
C LEU A 361 0.34 9.34 -7.42
N PRO A 362 0.09 9.12 -6.12
CA PRO A 362 1.18 8.91 -5.17
C PRO A 362 2.01 7.67 -5.51
N GLU A 363 3.34 7.76 -5.42
CA GLU A 363 4.25 6.67 -5.77
C GLU A 363 4.12 5.43 -4.88
N ASN A 364 3.51 5.59 -3.71
CA ASN A 364 3.27 4.56 -2.69
C ASN A 364 1.85 3.98 -2.73
N LEU A 365 1.08 4.26 -3.79
CA LEU A 365 -0.25 3.68 -4.00
C LEU A 365 -0.17 2.56 -5.03
N TYR A 366 -0.61 1.36 -4.66
CA TYR A 366 -0.63 0.15 -5.46
C TYR A 366 -2.06 -0.31 -5.69
N VAL A 367 -2.43 -0.53 -6.95
CA VAL A 367 -3.80 -0.91 -7.33
C VAL A 367 -3.81 -2.32 -7.88
N PHE A 368 -4.76 -3.11 -7.41
CA PHE A 368 -5.02 -4.47 -7.87
C PHE A 368 -6.43 -4.57 -8.43
N GLY A 369 -6.61 -5.40 -9.43
CA GLY A 369 -7.92 -5.81 -9.91
C GLY A 369 -8.06 -7.31 -9.80
N THR A 370 -9.11 -7.84 -9.16
CA THR A 370 -9.43 -9.26 -9.22
C THR A 370 -10.42 -9.53 -10.33
N VAL A 371 -10.29 -10.68 -10.99
CA VAL A 371 -11.07 -11.07 -12.15
C VAL A 371 -11.51 -12.53 -12.00
N ASN A 372 -12.80 -12.79 -12.09
CA ASN A 372 -13.36 -14.13 -12.16
C ASN A 372 -13.49 -14.55 -13.63
N MET A 373 -12.88 -15.69 -13.98
CA MET A 373 -12.86 -16.22 -15.35
C MET A 373 -14.06 -17.12 -15.67
N ASP A 374 -14.71 -17.64 -14.65
CA ASP A 374 -15.85 -18.58 -14.70
C ASP A 374 -17.22 -17.89 -14.83
N GLU A 375 -17.25 -16.56 -14.82
CA GLU A 375 -18.48 -15.78 -14.94
C GLU A 375 -18.60 -15.08 -16.29
N THR A 376 -19.84 -14.76 -16.70
CA THR A 376 -20.13 -13.94 -17.88
C THR A 376 -19.79 -12.48 -17.61
N THR A 377 -18.52 -12.14 -17.71
CA THR A 377 -17.97 -10.82 -17.40
C THR A 377 -17.53 -10.09 -18.68
N GLN A 378 -17.21 -8.80 -18.54
CA GLN A 378 -16.75 -7.99 -19.68
C GLN A 378 -15.30 -8.37 -20.05
N PRO A 379 -14.99 -8.59 -21.34
CA PRO A 379 -13.62 -8.85 -21.78
C PRO A 379 -12.75 -7.58 -21.62
N PHE A 380 -11.48 -7.77 -21.32
CA PHE A 380 -10.54 -6.67 -21.27
C PHE A 380 -10.16 -6.18 -22.67
N SER A 381 -10.18 -4.87 -22.85
CA SER A 381 -9.58 -4.25 -24.03
C SER A 381 -8.04 -4.33 -23.97
N ARG A 382 -7.39 -4.31 -25.14
CA ARG A 382 -5.92 -4.23 -25.23
C ARG A 382 -5.35 -3.02 -24.48
N LYS A 383 -6.11 -1.92 -24.41
CA LYS A 383 -5.69 -0.71 -23.69
C LYS A 383 -5.49 -0.94 -22.18
N VAL A 384 -6.25 -1.83 -21.57
CA VAL A 384 -6.11 -2.23 -20.15
C VAL A 384 -4.93 -3.17 -20.00
N LEU A 385 -4.87 -4.23 -20.82
CA LEU A 385 -3.82 -5.26 -20.76
C LEU A 385 -2.42 -4.69 -21.03
N ASP A 386 -2.31 -3.68 -21.87
CA ASP A 386 -1.06 -2.96 -22.13
C ASP A 386 -0.52 -2.23 -20.90
N ARG A 387 -1.39 -1.96 -19.92
CA ARG A 387 -1.09 -1.14 -18.74
C ARG A 387 -1.05 -1.91 -17.43
N ALA A 388 -1.41 -3.17 -17.43
CA ALA A 388 -1.40 -4.06 -16.28
C ALA A 388 -0.37 -5.19 -16.44
N ASN A 389 0.10 -5.73 -15.34
CA ASN A 389 0.66 -7.07 -15.28
C ASN A 389 -0.45 -8.03 -14.85
N THR A 390 -0.62 -9.13 -15.57
CA THR A 390 -1.69 -10.10 -15.30
C THR A 390 -1.09 -11.35 -14.67
N ILE A 391 -1.60 -11.76 -13.53
CA ILE A 391 -1.19 -13.01 -12.86
C ILE A 391 -2.38 -13.95 -12.82
N GLU A 392 -2.20 -15.17 -13.33
CA GLU A 392 -3.23 -16.19 -13.33
C GLU A 392 -3.14 -17.07 -12.09
N PHE A 393 -4.31 -17.37 -11.50
CA PHE A 393 -4.49 -18.17 -10.29
C PHE A 393 -5.36 -19.38 -10.61
N ASN A 394 -4.79 -20.40 -11.25
CA ASN A 394 -5.52 -21.63 -11.60
C ASN A 394 -4.91 -22.89 -10.95
N ASP A 395 -3.66 -22.84 -10.49
CA ASP A 395 -3.02 -23.95 -9.79
C ASP A 395 -3.42 -23.92 -8.30
N ILE A 396 -4.45 -24.67 -7.93
CA ILE A 396 -4.96 -24.79 -6.56
C ILE A 396 -4.66 -26.20 -6.07
N ASP A 397 -3.93 -26.30 -4.99
CA ASP A 397 -3.82 -27.52 -4.21
C ASP A 397 -4.87 -27.51 -3.08
N LEU A 398 -5.96 -28.27 -3.26
CA LEU A 398 -7.04 -28.36 -2.27
C LEU A 398 -6.61 -29.12 -1.00
N LEU A 399 -5.49 -29.84 -1.01
CA LEU A 399 -4.96 -30.55 0.14
C LEU A 399 -3.96 -29.71 0.94
N GLN A 400 -3.53 -28.60 0.37
CA GLN A 400 -2.53 -27.72 0.99
C GLN A 400 -3.02 -27.20 2.35
N GLY A 401 -2.19 -27.34 3.37
CA GLY A 401 -2.46 -26.88 4.73
C GLY A 401 -3.39 -27.78 5.56
N LEU A 402 -3.84 -28.94 5.02
CA LEU A 402 -4.67 -29.89 5.78
C LEU A 402 -3.84 -30.79 6.71
N ASP A 403 -2.60 -31.09 6.31
CA ASP A 403 -1.70 -31.97 7.05
C ASP A 403 -0.70 -31.22 7.95
N GLU A 404 -0.66 -29.90 7.85
CA GLU A 404 0.22 -29.07 8.70
C GLU A 404 -0.50 -28.75 10.02
N GLU A 405 0.11 -29.17 11.15
CA GLU A 405 -0.31 -28.63 12.45
C GLU A 405 -0.18 -27.11 12.40
N VAL A 406 -1.31 -26.41 12.52
CA VAL A 406 -1.33 -24.94 12.62
C VAL A 406 -0.44 -24.58 13.80
N ALA A 407 0.77 -24.13 13.53
CA ALA A 407 1.67 -23.68 14.57
C ALA A 407 0.98 -22.51 15.28
N ASP A 408 0.80 -22.66 16.59
CA ASP A 408 0.15 -21.68 17.49
C ASP A 408 1.01 -20.39 17.64
N SER A 409 1.97 -20.18 16.75
CA SER A 409 2.85 -19.01 16.74
C SER A 409 2.23 -17.91 15.86
N GLU A 410 1.80 -16.84 16.51
CA GLU A 410 1.49 -15.58 15.82
C GLU A 410 2.75 -15.07 15.10
N VAL A 411 2.84 -15.31 13.80
CA VAL A 411 3.87 -14.66 12.96
C VAL A 411 3.48 -13.18 12.83
N PRO A 412 4.29 -12.23 13.35
CA PRO A 412 3.97 -10.82 13.31
C PRO A 412 4.07 -10.26 11.90
N ALA A 413 3.36 -9.15 11.61
CA ALA A 413 3.52 -8.43 10.37
C ALA A 413 4.93 -7.82 10.27
N LEU A 414 5.48 -7.81 9.05
CA LEU A 414 6.83 -7.29 8.79
C LEU A 414 6.89 -5.76 8.84
N ASN A 415 5.75 -5.08 8.68
CA ASN A 415 5.64 -3.61 8.66
C ASN A 415 6.58 -2.95 7.65
N LEU A 416 6.53 -3.42 6.40
CA LEU A 416 7.40 -2.98 5.32
C LEU A 416 7.15 -1.50 4.97
N GLU A 417 8.24 -0.77 4.78
CA GLU A 417 8.18 0.62 4.32
C GLU A 417 8.03 0.71 2.79
N GLN A 418 7.63 1.89 2.31
CA GLN A 418 7.54 2.19 0.88
C GLN A 418 8.84 1.92 0.13
N SER A 419 9.98 2.07 0.76
CA SER A 419 11.31 1.81 0.19
C SER A 419 11.46 0.39 -0.39
N PHE A 420 10.81 -0.61 0.22
CA PHE A 420 10.81 -1.99 -0.25
C PHE A 420 10.06 -2.17 -1.59
N PHE A 421 9.00 -1.42 -1.79
CA PHE A 421 8.14 -1.49 -2.99
C PHE A 421 8.55 -0.50 -4.07
N ARG A 422 9.38 0.49 -3.74
CA ARG A 422 9.72 1.59 -4.63
C ARG A 422 10.51 1.10 -5.84
N PRO A 423 10.09 1.43 -7.07
CA PRO A 423 10.87 1.09 -8.26
C PRO A 423 12.16 1.92 -8.34
N ALA A 424 13.25 1.30 -8.74
CA ALA A 424 14.53 1.97 -8.96
C ALA A 424 14.53 2.81 -10.26
N PHE A 425 13.68 2.44 -11.22
CA PHE A 425 13.55 3.09 -12.54
C PHE A 425 12.09 3.07 -12.99
N THR A 426 11.73 4.05 -13.81
CA THR A 426 10.37 4.22 -14.37
C THR A 426 10.34 4.08 -15.89
N THR A 427 11.49 4.26 -16.55
CA THR A 427 11.65 4.18 -17.99
C THR A 427 12.78 3.24 -18.36
N LEU A 428 12.77 2.77 -19.62
CA LEU A 428 13.87 1.96 -20.13
C LEU A 428 15.21 2.74 -20.07
N ASN A 429 15.19 4.04 -20.33
CA ASN A 429 16.41 4.86 -20.28
C ASN A 429 17.04 4.90 -18.89
N ASP A 430 16.24 4.89 -17.83
CA ASP A 430 16.73 4.82 -16.45
C ASP A 430 17.35 3.45 -16.12
N LEU A 431 16.82 2.39 -16.75
CA LEU A 431 17.23 1.00 -16.53
C LEU A 431 18.52 0.64 -17.31
N LEU A 432 18.66 1.13 -18.55
CA LEU A 432 19.75 0.71 -19.46
C LEU A 432 21.16 0.88 -18.91
N PRO A 433 21.52 1.89 -18.11
CA PRO A 433 22.89 2.02 -17.59
C PRO A 433 23.35 0.81 -16.79
N ALA A 434 22.46 0.19 -16.00
CA ALA A 434 22.78 -0.95 -15.14
C ALA A 434 22.41 -2.31 -15.75
N HIS A 435 21.36 -2.39 -16.61
CA HIS A 435 20.74 -3.65 -17.02
C HIS A 435 20.63 -3.82 -18.55
N ARG A 436 21.55 -3.23 -19.32
CA ARG A 436 21.52 -3.23 -20.80
C ARG A 436 21.46 -4.63 -21.41
N GLU A 437 22.23 -5.57 -20.91
CA GLU A 437 22.28 -6.93 -21.46
C GLU A 437 20.95 -7.66 -21.19
N ARG A 438 20.39 -7.52 -20.00
CA ARG A 438 19.05 -8.03 -19.68
C ARG A 438 17.98 -7.44 -20.60
N ALA A 439 18.03 -6.13 -20.82
CA ALA A 439 17.11 -5.46 -21.74
C ALA A 439 17.21 -6.02 -23.18
N LYS A 440 18.41 -6.32 -23.66
CA LYS A 440 18.60 -6.92 -24.99
C LYS A 440 18.03 -8.35 -25.05
N GLN A 441 18.28 -9.18 -24.02
CA GLN A 441 17.75 -10.56 -23.97
C GLN A 441 16.22 -10.55 -24.04
N ILE A 442 15.55 -9.75 -23.20
CA ILE A 442 14.08 -9.64 -23.19
C ILE A 442 13.55 -9.06 -24.51
N ALA A 443 14.21 -8.04 -25.06
CA ALA A 443 13.83 -7.45 -26.34
C ALA A 443 13.94 -8.46 -27.49
N GLN A 444 14.99 -9.30 -27.51
CA GLN A 444 15.16 -10.34 -28.51
C GLN A 444 14.06 -11.40 -28.39
N MET A 445 13.80 -11.92 -27.16
CA MET A 445 12.71 -12.87 -26.93
C MET A 445 11.37 -12.34 -27.43
N ILE A 446 11.02 -11.08 -27.10
CA ILE A 446 9.76 -10.47 -27.56
C ILE A 446 9.75 -10.28 -29.07
N SER A 447 10.89 -9.91 -29.68
CA SER A 447 11.02 -9.76 -31.14
C SER A 447 10.78 -11.08 -31.86
N ASP A 448 11.31 -12.17 -31.32
CA ASP A 448 11.13 -13.51 -31.87
C ASP A 448 9.66 -13.98 -31.80
N LEU A 449 8.99 -13.68 -30.68
CA LEU A 449 7.55 -13.95 -30.52
C LEU A 449 6.69 -13.04 -31.42
N ASN A 450 7.09 -11.79 -31.63
CA ASN A 450 6.35 -10.85 -32.49
C ASN A 450 6.26 -11.31 -33.94
N HIS A 451 7.21 -12.10 -34.42
CA HIS A 451 7.12 -12.68 -35.75
C HIS A 451 5.87 -13.56 -35.89
N ASP A 452 5.61 -14.42 -34.91
CA ASP A 452 4.43 -15.29 -34.91
C ASP A 452 3.16 -14.49 -34.59
N LEU A 453 3.20 -13.60 -33.60
CA LEU A 453 2.08 -12.75 -33.21
C LEU A 453 1.57 -11.89 -34.37
N GLY A 454 2.45 -11.43 -35.26
CA GLY A 454 2.12 -10.64 -36.44
C GLY A 454 1.25 -11.37 -37.45
N LEU A 455 1.35 -12.69 -37.53
CA LEU A 455 0.51 -13.51 -38.41
C LEU A 455 -0.98 -13.42 -38.07
N ALA A 456 -1.30 -13.13 -36.81
CA ALA A 456 -2.66 -13.02 -36.30
C ALA A 456 -3.04 -11.58 -35.84
N GLY A 457 -2.13 -10.60 -35.96
CA GLY A 457 -2.37 -9.19 -35.60
C GLY A 457 -2.33 -8.93 -34.09
N PHE A 458 -1.49 -9.68 -33.34
CA PHE A 458 -1.30 -9.53 -31.89
C PHE A 458 0.07 -8.99 -31.51
N GLU A 459 0.80 -8.37 -32.44
CA GLU A 459 2.12 -7.81 -32.18
C GLU A 459 2.09 -6.86 -30.97
N VAL A 460 3.17 -6.90 -30.21
CA VAL A 460 3.38 -6.03 -29.06
C VAL A 460 4.39 -4.93 -29.38
N GLY A 461 4.19 -3.76 -28.78
CA GLY A 461 5.03 -2.59 -29.02
C GLY A 461 6.06 -2.34 -27.93
N TYR A 462 6.73 -1.20 -28.05
CA TYR A 462 7.81 -0.77 -27.14
C TYR A 462 7.41 -0.76 -25.66
N ARG A 463 6.15 -0.39 -25.35
CA ARG A 463 5.66 -0.40 -23.96
C ARG A 463 5.79 -1.78 -23.31
N VAL A 464 5.35 -2.82 -24.00
CA VAL A 464 5.43 -4.21 -23.48
C VAL A 464 6.86 -4.64 -23.30
N ARG A 465 7.75 -4.32 -24.23
CA ARG A 465 9.19 -4.57 -24.09
C ARG A 465 9.75 -3.90 -22.83
N ASP A 466 9.45 -2.61 -22.64
CA ASP A 466 10.00 -1.81 -21.54
C ASP A 466 9.48 -2.31 -20.18
N GLU A 467 8.20 -2.63 -20.08
CA GLU A 467 7.59 -3.18 -18.88
C GLU A 467 8.07 -4.61 -18.58
N ALA A 468 8.19 -5.46 -19.61
CA ALA A 468 8.76 -6.82 -19.48
C ALA A 468 10.22 -6.78 -19.02
N THR A 469 10.99 -5.82 -19.52
CA THR A 469 12.38 -5.62 -19.08
C THR A 469 12.45 -5.20 -17.61
N SER A 470 11.60 -4.26 -17.20
CA SER A 470 11.50 -3.84 -15.79
C SER A 470 11.09 -5.00 -14.88
N PHE A 471 10.07 -5.76 -15.30
CA PHE A 471 9.64 -6.96 -14.57
C PHE A 471 10.80 -7.97 -14.45
N ALA A 472 11.53 -8.25 -15.54
CA ALA A 472 12.61 -9.22 -15.54
C ALA A 472 13.72 -8.87 -14.54
N VAL A 473 14.07 -7.59 -14.40
CA VAL A 473 15.07 -7.15 -13.42
C VAL A 473 14.57 -7.40 -12.00
N TYR A 474 13.34 -6.95 -11.66
CA TYR A 474 12.81 -7.15 -10.31
C TYR A 474 12.50 -8.62 -9.99
N ALA A 475 12.14 -9.42 -10.98
CA ALA A 475 11.90 -10.84 -10.82
C ALA A 475 13.19 -11.61 -10.54
N SER A 476 14.28 -11.22 -11.19
CA SER A 476 15.62 -11.73 -10.88
C SER A 476 16.07 -11.36 -9.46
N ASP A 477 15.85 -10.11 -9.04
CA ASP A 477 16.12 -9.65 -7.67
C ASP A 477 15.25 -10.38 -6.62
N ALA A 478 14.09 -10.87 -7.01
CA ALA A 478 13.20 -11.68 -6.19
C ALA A 478 13.53 -13.18 -6.20
N GLY A 479 14.57 -13.61 -6.94
CA GLY A 479 15.04 -15.00 -6.98
C GLY A 479 14.32 -15.89 -7.98
N LEU A 480 13.63 -15.35 -9.00
CA LEU A 480 13.12 -16.14 -10.12
C LEU A 480 14.24 -16.47 -11.11
N SER A 481 14.23 -17.69 -11.64
CA SER A 481 15.14 -18.12 -12.72
C SER A 481 14.79 -17.43 -14.05
N ASP A 482 15.73 -17.44 -14.99
CA ASP A 482 15.51 -16.88 -16.33
C ASP A 482 14.35 -17.56 -17.08
N GLU A 483 14.18 -18.86 -16.88
CA GLU A 483 13.06 -19.63 -17.45
C GLU A 483 11.73 -19.18 -16.87
N GLU A 484 11.64 -19.07 -15.54
CA GLU A 484 10.42 -18.61 -14.86
C GLU A 484 10.07 -17.15 -15.22
N ILE A 485 11.08 -16.30 -15.40
CA ILE A 485 10.90 -14.90 -15.83
C ILE A 485 10.33 -14.85 -17.25
N ASN A 486 10.91 -15.60 -18.20
CA ASN A 486 10.45 -15.64 -19.57
C ASN A 486 9.02 -16.19 -19.65
N GLU A 487 8.75 -17.25 -18.90
CA GLU A 487 7.41 -17.82 -18.78
C GLU A 487 6.40 -16.81 -18.21
N ALA A 488 6.74 -16.13 -17.13
CA ALA A 488 5.90 -15.13 -16.54
C ALA A 488 5.58 -13.96 -17.51
N ILE A 489 6.58 -13.50 -18.27
CA ILE A 489 6.37 -12.43 -19.27
C ILE A 489 5.36 -12.87 -20.34
N VAL A 490 5.48 -14.09 -20.85
CA VAL A 490 4.56 -14.60 -21.88
C VAL A 490 3.15 -14.74 -21.33
N LEU A 491 2.99 -15.31 -20.13
CA LEU A 491 1.69 -15.46 -19.47
C LEU A 491 1.07 -14.13 -19.06
N GLN A 492 1.87 -13.15 -18.65
CA GLN A 492 1.36 -11.86 -18.16
C GLN A 492 1.09 -10.85 -19.26
N LYS A 493 1.89 -10.83 -20.33
CA LYS A 493 1.88 -9.74 -21.32
C LYS A 493 1.50 -10.17 -22.73
N ILE A 494 1.72 -11.41 -23.10
CA ILE A 494 1.54 -11.89 -24.48
C ILE A 494 0.22 -12.64 -24.62
N LEU A 495 0.06 -13.77 -23.94
CA LEU A 495 -1.12 -14.63 -24.08
C LEU A 495 -2.45 -13.98 -23.70
N PRO A 496 -2.56 -13.09 -22.67
CA PRO A 496 -3.83 -12.45 -22.33
C PRO A 496 -4.48 -11.64 -23.46
N ARG A 497 -3.73 -11.30 -24.50
CA ARG A 497 -4.20 -10.56 -25.69
C ARG A 497 -4.70 -11.46 -26.80
N VAL A 498 -4.34 -12.75 -26.75
CA VAL A 498 -4.67 -13.70 -27.82
C VAL A 498 -6.09 -14.21 -27.61
N HIS A 499 -6.97 -13.86 -28.54
CA HIS A 499 -8.37 -14.27 -28.53
C HIS A 499 -8.97 -14.20 -29.93
N GLY A 500 -10.04 -14.92 -30.17
CA GLY A 500 -10.80 -14.84 -31.41
C GLY A 500 -11.11 -16.17 -32.05
N SER A 501 -11.84 -16.09 -33.19
CA SER A 501 -12.34 -17.23 -33.95
C SER A 501 -11.66 -17.39 -35.33
N SER A 502 -10.63 -16.58 -35.61
CA SER A 502 -9.93 -16.67 -36.91
C SER A 502 -9.01 -17.89 -36.95
N PRO A 503 -8.95 -18.66 -38.06
CA PRO A 503 -7.96 -19.71 -38.24
C PRO A 503 -6.49 -19.26 -38.07
N ARG A 504 -6.24 -17.95 -38.18
CA ARG A 504 -4.91 -17.38 -37.89
C ARG A 504 -4.55 -17.49 -36.41
N VAL A 505 -5.54 -17.48 -35.52
CA VAL A 505 -5.31 -17.64 -34.08
C VAL A 505 -4.88 -19.06 -33.76
N GLU A 506 -5.51 -20.06 -34.35
CA GLU A 506 -5.11 -21.46 -34.21
C GLU A 506 -3.67 -21.67 -34.70
N LYS A 507 -3.34 -21.16 -35.92
CA LYS A 507 -2.00 -21.24 -36.47
C LYS A 507 -0.95 -20.55 -35.59
N LEU A 508 -1.30 -19.38 -35.03
CA LEU A 508 -0.45 -18.69 -34.07
C LEU A 508 -0.17 -19.57 -32.84
N LEU A 509 -1.22 -20.12 -32.23
CA LEU A 509 -1.07 -20.95 -31.01
C LEU A 509 -0.25 -22.21 -31.31
N MET A 510 -0.46 -22.86 -32.46
CA MET A 510 0.35 -23.99 -32.90
C MET A 510 1.81 -23.61 -33.15
N SER A 511 2.08 -22.46 -33.76
CA SER A 511 3.45 -21.95 -33.95
C SER A 511 4.14 -21.67 -32.61
N LEU A 512 3.44 -21.04 -31.67
CA LEU A 512 3.97 -20.81 -30.32
C LEU A 512 4.24 -22.13 -29.58
N LEU A 513 3.36 -23.12 -29.69
CA LEU A 513 3.54 -24.44 -29.07
C LEU A 513 4.78 -25.15 -29.63
N LYS A 514 4.95 -25.15 -30.97
CA LYS A 514 6.14 -25.72 -31.66
C LYS A 514 7.43 -25.04 -31.24
N ARG A 515 7.43 -23.71 -31.13
CA ARG A 515 8.60 -22.93 -30.68
C ARG A 515 9.02 -23.29 -29.24
N LEU A 516 8.06 -23.57 -28.36
CA LEU A 516 8.31 -23.84 -26.95
C LEU A 516 8.74 -25.32 -26.67
N LYS A 517 8.18 -26.26 -27.41
CA LYS A 517 8.45 -27.71 -27.22
C LYS A 517 9.50 -28.27 -28.19
N GLY A 518 9.75 -27.59 -29.30
CA GLY A 518 10.51 -28.12 -30.44
C GLY A 518 9.58 -28.72 -31.50
N ASP A 519 9.95 -28.56 -32.75
CA ASP A 519 9.15 -29.00 -33.92
C ASP A 519 8.82 -30.50 -33.94
N SER A 520 9.70 -31.33 -33.37
CA SER A 520 9.54 -32.79 -33.34
C SER A 520 8.53 -33.29 -32.31
N ASP A 521 8.24 -32.49 -31.29
CA ASP A 521 7.47 -32.93 -30.11
C ASP A 521 6.03 -32.42 -30.10
N VAL A 522 5.67 -31.66 -31.13
CA VAL A 522 4.33 -31.11 -31.32
C VAL A 522 3.68 -31.74 -32.54
N PRO A 523 2.45 -32.29 -32.41
CA PRO A 523 1.75 -32.91 -33.54
C PRO A 523 1.42 -31.85 -34.60
N ASP A 524 1.28 -32.29 -35.86
CA ASP A 524 0.84 -31.44 -36.97
C ASP A 524 -0.65 -31.09 -36.82
N GLU A 525 -1.06 -29.95 -37.42
CA GLU A 525 -2.46 -29.48 -37.43
C GLU A 525 -3.46 -30.55 -37.97
N ASN A 526 -2.96 -31.45 -38.83
CA ASN A 526 -3.73 -32.55 -39.45
C ASN A 526 -3.58 -33.89 -38.75
N ASP A 527 -2.91 -33.96 -37.60
CA ASP A 527 -2.73 -35.21 -36.85
C ASP A 527 -4.07 -35.71 -36.30
N PRO A 528 -4.50 -36.94 -36.61
CA PRO A 528 -5.79 -37.46 -36.10
C PRO A 528 -5.84 -37.57 -34.57
N GLU A 529 -4.69 -37.62 -33.90
CA GLU A 529 -4.56 -37.71 -32.45
C GLU A 529 -4.30 -36.35 -31.77
N LEU A 530 -4.35 -35.24 -32.55
CA LEU A 530 -4.01 -33.91 -32.04
C LEU A 530 -4.77 -33.58 -30.76
N ASP A 531 -6.08 -33.78 -30.70
CA ASP A 531 -6.90 -33.45 -29.54
C ASP A 531 -6.50 -34.25 -28.30
N GLN A 532 -6.16 -35.54 -28.45
CA GLN A 532 -5.68 -36.36 -27.34
C GLN A 532 -4.31 -35.88 -26.83
N LYS A 533 -3.40 -35.51 -27.76
CA LYS A 533 -2.07 -35.00 -27.41
C LYS A 533 -2.15 -33.63 -26.74
N LEU A 534 -3.04 -32.74 -27.20
CA LEU A 534 -3.28 -31.46 -26.53
C LEU A 534 -3.89 -31.65 -25.14
N ALA A 535 -4.84 -32.57 -24.97
CA ALA A 535 -5.41 -32.89 -23.68
C ALA A 535 -4.36 -33.44 -22.70
N ALA A 536 -3.46 -34.30 -23.19
CA ALA A 536 -2.33 -34.79 -22.38
C ALA A 536 -1.40 -33.66 -21.97
N LEU A 537 -1.02 -32.74 -22.90
CA LEU A 537 -0.18 -31.58 -22.60
C LEU A 537 -0.82 -30.61 -21.60
N ARG A 538 -2.14 -30.46 -21.61
CA ARG A 538 -2.86 -29.59 -20.68
C ARG A 538 -2.73 -30.04 -19.23
N VAL A 539 -2.70 -31.35 -18.98
CA VAL A 539 -2.66 -31.94 -17.63
C VAL A 539 -1.25 -32.42 -17.23
N ASP A 540 -0.27 -32.31 -18.11
CA ASP A 540 1.10 -32.72 -17.87
C ASP A 540 1.76 -31.82 -16.82
N GLY A 541 2.00 -32.35 -15.61
CA GLY A 541 2.65 -31.63 -14.52
C GLY A 541 4.11 -31.22 -14.80
N GLU A 542 4.79 -31.92 -15.73
CA GLU A 542 6.16 -31.60 -16.13
C GLU A 542 6.22 -30.55 -17.25
N ALA A 543 5.10 -30.32 -17.95
CA ALA A 543 5.03 -29.28 -18.96
C ALA A 543 5.02 -27.87 -18.33
N SER A 544 5.67 -26.91 -19.00
CA SER A 544 5.64 -25.51 -18.55
C SER A 544 4.22 -24.94 -18.54
N ALA A 545 3.94 -23.96 -17.68
CA ALA A 545 2.62 -23.36 -17.58
C ALA A 545 2.17 -22.69 -18.90
N ILE A 546 3.10 -22.19 -19.71
CA ILE A 546 2.80 -21.66 -21.05
C ILE A 546 2.28 -22.78 -21.96
N VAL A 547 2.94 -23.93 -21.98
CA VAL A 547 2.55 -25.07 -22.81
C VAL A 547 1.16 -25.56 -22.42
N ARG A 548 0.90 -25.74 -21.13
CA ARG A 548 -0.43 -26.13 -20.63
C ARG A 548 -1.51 -25.13 -21.05
N LYS A 549 -1.19 -23.82 -20.92
CA LYS A 549 -2.14 -22.75 -21.29
C LYS A 549 -2.42 -22.71 -22.79
N ILE A 550 -1.40 -22.80 -23.63
CA ILE A 550 -1.57 -22.84 -25.09
C ILE A 550 -2.36 -24.09 -25.51
N ALA A 551 -2.09 -25.25 -24.92
CA ALA A 551 -2.86 -26.46 -25.17
C ALA A 551 -4.33 -26.29 -24.81
N GLY A 552 -4.65 -25.68 -23.66
CA GLY A 552 -6.02 -25.32 -23.27
C GLY A 552 -6.69 -24.37 -24.27
N MET A 553 -5.97 -23.35 -24.71
CA MET A 553 -6.48 -22.39 -25.72
C MET A 553 -6.76 -23.06 -27.07
N LEU A 554 -5.91 -24.00 -27.49
CA LEU A 554 -6.12 -24.79 -28.72
C LEU A 554 -7.30 -25.73 -28.60
N ILE A 555 -7.47 -26.42 -27.49
CA ILE A 555 -8.63 -27.29 -27.22
C ILE A 555 -9.90 -26.45 -27.32
N LEU A 556 -9.96 -25.33 -26.59
CA LEU A 556 -11.12 -24.44 -26.62
C LEU A 556 -11.44 -23.94 -28.04
N PHE A 557 -10.39 -23.59 -28.83
CA PHE A 557 -10.59 -23.16 -30.22
C PHE A 557 -11.20 -24.25 -31.08
N ARG A 558 -10.76 -25.49 -30.92
CA ARG A 558 -11.23 -26.64 -31.71
C ARG A 558 -12.65 -27.05 -31.34
N ASP A 559 -13.01 -26.96 -30.05
CA ASP A 559 -14.34 -27.29 -29.54
C ASP A 559 -15.39 -26.20 -29.86
N GLU A 560 -15.03 -24.91 -29.66
CA GLU A 560 -15.96 -23.78 -29.70
C GLU A 560 -15.80 -22.91 -30.95
N ASN A 561 -14.81 -23.17 -31.81
CA ASN A 561 -14.37 -22.27 -32.89
C ASN A 561 -14.02 -20.86 -32.42
N PHE A 562 -13.65 -20.72 -31.16
CA PHE A 562 -13.24 -19.49 -30.51
C PHE A 562 -12.28 -19.82 -29.36
N THR A 563 -11.32 -18.96 -29.13
CA THR A 563 -10.45 -19.09 -27.94
C THR A 563 -10.19 -17.75 -27.30
N SER A 564 -9.87 -17.79 -26.02
CA SER A 564 -9.42 -16.67 -25.23
C SER A 564 -8.55 -17.18 -24.09
N PHE A 565 -7.48 -16.46 -23.77
CA PHE A 565 -6.68 -16.73 -22.57
C PHE A 565 -7.52 -16.83 -21.29
N TRP A 566 -8.58 -16.02 -21.23
CA TRP A 566 -9.45 -15.88 -20.05
C TRP A 566 -10.43 -17.05 -19.86
N LEU A 567 -10.67 -17.87 -20.88
CA LEU A 567 -11.64 -18.98 -20.87
C LEU A 567 -10.97 -20.36 -20.97
N ALA A 568 -9.67 -20.41 -21.24
CA ALA A 568 -8.93 -21.63 -21.52
C ALA A 568 -8.25 -22.27 -20.30
#